data_dc2d2e063ad566033396166539f10c78
#
_entry.id   dc2d2e063ad566033396166539f10c78
#
_cell.length_a   1.000
_cell.length_b   1.000
_cell.length_c   1.000
_cell.angle_alpha   90.00
_cell.angle_beta   90.00
_cell.angle_gamma   90.00
#
_symmetry.space_group_name_H-M   'P 1'
#
loop_
_entity.id
_entity.type
_entity.pdbx_description
1 polymer ?
#
loop_
_entity_poly.entity_id
_entity_poly.type
_entity_poly.pdbx_seq_one_letter_code
_entity_poly.pdbx_strand_id
1 'polypeptide(L)'
;MPVTNTPESPHPALEGREDESAALMAAVRRLIAAATATTAPADATLAAARELESVADALERHVPDPPPPKTLLHLADDGRADFAGRLSYDVVIGRHNPMALPLEVAFEPPKALLRGTFTRPYEGPPGCVHGAVIAGAFDILCAAANFVAGAAGPTARLEIVYRRPTLLGEPCLFEGEVEAREGRRVRTVGRLLQRGRVTVEATGDFVHLDRETIARMAAQME
;
A
#
# COMPACT_ATOMS: atom_id res chain seq x y z
N MET A 1 -12.86 2.11 -20.34
CA MET A 1 -12.04 3.21 -19.84
C MET A 1 -11.55 2.84 -18.45
N PRO A 2 -10.26 2.93 -18.11
CA PRO A 2 -9.80 2.69 -16.74
C PRO A 2 -10.45 3.74 -15.84
N VAL A 3 -11.11 3.29 -14.79
CA VAL A 3 -11.63 4.18 -13.75
C VAL A 3 -10.44 4.61 -12.92
N THR A 4 -9.93 5.81 -13.15
CA THR A 4 -8.96 6.43 -12.24
C THR A 4 -9.73 6.82 -10.98
N ASN A 5 -9.40 6.18 -9.89
CA ASN A 5 -10.03 6.39 -8.61
C ASN A 5 -9.49 7.69 -7.99
N THR A 6 -10.23 8.79 -8.12
CA THR A 6 -9.96 10.03 -7.36
C THR A 6 -10.62 9.86 -5.99
N PRO A 7 -9.88 9.98 -4.87
CA PRO A 7 -10.44 9.75 -3.55
C PRO A 7 -11.51 10.78 -3.21
N GLU A 8 -12.77 10.36 -3.10
CA GLU A 8 -13.90 11.23 -2.73
C GLU A 8 -14.24 11.19 -1.22
N SER A 9 -13.51 10.44 -0.41
CA SER A 9 -13.75 10.42 1.03
C SER A 9 -12.43 10.44 1.80
N PRO A 10 -11.91 11.63 2.09
CA PRO A 10 -10.68 11.74 2.85
C PRO A 10 -10.86 11.17 4.26
N HIS A 11 -9.78 10.56 4.78
CA HIS A 11 -9.71 10.18 6.18
C HIS A 11 -9.98 11.43 7.06
N PRO A 12 -10.80 11.37 8.13
CA PRO A 12 -11.14 12.56 8.94
C PRO A 12 -9.92 13.34 9.44
N ALA A 13 -8.81 12.66 9.73
CA ALA A 13 -7.56 13.31 10.10
C ALA A 13 -6.89 14.09 8.96
N LEU A 14 -7.43 14.03 7.73
CA LEU A 14 -6.92 14.75 6.55
C LEU A 14 -7.84 15.90 6.13
N GLU A 15 -9.05 15.99 6.69
CA GLU A 15 -10.04 16.97 6.30
C GLU A 15 -9.45 18.37 6.20
N GLY A 16 -9.56 18.99 5.02
CA GLY A 16 -9.05 20.32 4.72
C GLY A 16 -7.53 20.46 4.65
N ARG A 17 -6.77 19.35 4.59
CA ARG A 17 -5.30 19.36 4.50
C ARG A 17 -4.70 18.19 3.69
N GLU A 18 -5.47 17.65 2.78
CA GLU A 18 -5.07 16.49 1.97
C GLU A 18 -3.84 16.79 1.10
N ASP A 19 -3.84 17.96 0.45
CA ASP A 19 -2.76 18.37 -0.45
C ASP A 19 -1.47 18.66 0.33
N GLU A 20 -1.55 19.34 1.46
CA GLU A 20 -0.41 19.63 2.33
C GLU A 20 0.17 18.33 2.91
N SER A 21 -0.68 17.42 3.36
CA SER A 21 -0.26 16.10 3.83
C SER A 21 0.42 15.31 2.71
N ALA A 22 -0.16 15.29 1.50
CA ALA A 22 0.45 14.61 0.36
C ALA A 22 1.80 15.22 -0.03
N ALA A 23 1.92 16.56 0.00
CA ALA A 23 3.17 17.26 -0.25
C ALA A 23 4.24 16.91 0.79
N LEU A 24 3.88 16.86 2.08
CA LEU A 24 4.77 16.43 3.15
C LEU A 24 5.26 15.00 2.91
N MET A 25 4.35 14.05 2.59
CA MET A 25 4.73 12.66 2.33
C MET A 25 5.64 12.53 1.10
N ALA A 26 5.41 13.32 0.06
CA ALA A 26 6.28 13.37 -1.12
C ALA A 26 7.69 13.85 -0.78
N ALA A 27 7.81 14.88 0.07
CA ALA A 27 9.08 15.38 0.55
C ALA A 27 9.85 14.33 1.37
N VAL A 28 9.16 13.63 2.28
CA VAL A 28 9.76 12.55 3.09
C VAL A 28 10.22 11.39 2.20
N ARG A 29 9.42 10.95 1.20
CA ARG A 29 9.84 9.90 0.25
C ARG A 29 11.08 10.30 -0.55
N ARG A 30 11.16 11.56 -0.99
CA ARG A 30 12.37 12.10 -1.66
C ARG A 30 13.56 12.05 -0.73
N LEU A 31 13.39 12.41 0.54
CA LEU A 31 14.44 12.34 1.54
C LEU A 31 14.92 10.89 1.76
N ILE A 32 14.02 9.93 1.91
CA ILE A 32 14.35 8.50 2.02
C ILE A 32 15.20 8.07 0.83
N ALA A 33 14.79 8.43 -0.40
CA ALA A 33 15.54 8.09 -1.61
C ALA A 33 16.95 8.71 -1.63
N ALA A 34 17.08 9.96 -1.21
CA ALA A 34 18.37 10.64 -1.12
C ALA A 34 19.26 10.05 -0.02
N ALA A 35 18.72 9.82 1.18
CA ALA A 35 19.44 9.29 2.32
C ALA A 35 19.98 7.87 2.08
N THR A 36 19.23 7.02 1.37
CA THR A 36 19.67 5.66 1.02
C THR A 36 20.73 5.59 -0.08
N ALA A 37 20.99 6.70 -0.79
CA ALA A 37 21.91 6.75 -1.91
C ALA A 37 23.10 7.72 -1.72
N THR A 38 23.04 8.57 -0.68
CA THR A 38 24.06 9.61 -0.48
C THR A 38 25.41 9.04 -0.08
N THR A 39 26.46 9.72 -0.54
CA THR A 39 27.85 9.54 -0.09
C THR A 39 28.39 10.84 0.52
N ALA A 40 27.51 11.67 1.07
CA ALA A 40 27.87 12.94 1.69
C ALA A 40 28.88 12.74 2.83
N PRO A 41 29.84 13.69 3.03
CA PRO A 41 30.78 13.63 4.13
C PRO A 41 30.08 13.68 5.49
N ALA A 42 30.76 13.21 6.54
CA ALA A 42 30.18 13.02 7.86
C ALA A 42 29.59 14.31 8.48
N ASP A 43 30.26 15.45 8.30
CA ASP A 43 29.79 16.75 8.79
C ASP A 43 28.49 17.20 8.12
N ALA A 44 28.37 17.03 6.80
CA ALA A 44 27.13 17.30 6.06
C ALA A 44 26.02 16.34 6.47
N THR A 45 26.31 15.05 6.67
CA THR A 45 25.36 14.06 7.13
C THR A 45 24.83 14.39 8.52
N LEU A 46 25.71 14.77 9.47
CA LEU A 46 25.31 15.18 10.81
C LEU A 46 24.53 16.52 10.81
N ALA A 47 24.86 17.45 9.92
CA ALA A 47 24.08 18.68 9.78
C ALA A 47 22.65 18.38 9.31
N ALA A 48 22.50 17.56 8.27
CA ALA A 48 21.19 17.13 7.78
C ALA A 48 20.37 16.40 8.85
N ALA A 49 21.01 15.52 9.65
CA ALA A 49 20.31 14.84 10.75
C ALA A 49 19.73 15.83 11.75
N ARG A 50 20.49 16.85 12.19
CA ARG A 50 19.99 17.89 13.11
C ARG A 50 18.81 18.71 12.56
N GLU A 51 18.83 19.00 11.26
CA GLU A 51 17.71 19.70 10.61
C GLU A 51 16.46 18.82 10.60
N LEU A 52 16.61 17.52 10.35
CA LEU A 52 15.50 16.57 10.36
C LEU A 52 14.90 16.37 11.76
N GLU A 53 15.71 16.30 12.80
CA GLU A 53 15.24 16.27 14.20
C GLU A 53 14.38 17.51 14.51
N SER A 54 14.83 18.70 14.10
CA SER A 54 14.06 19.93 14.29
C SER A 54 12.72 19.92 13.56
N VAL A 55 12.66 19.32 12.36
CA VAL A 55 11.40 19.16 11.62
C VAL A 55 10.49 18.16 12.33
N ALA A 56 11.03 17.03 12.83
CA ALA A 56 10.28 16.04 13.59
C ALA A 56 9.67 16.66 14.85
N ASP A 57 10.46 17.36 15.67
CA ASP A 57 10.01 18.08 16.87
C ASP A 57 8.87 19.08 16.55
N ALA A 58 8.96 19.74 15.39
CA ALA A 58 7.92 20.68 14.96
C ALA A 58 6.59 19.97 14.66
N LEU A 59 6.63 18.80 14.02
CA LEU A 59 5.44 18.03 13.67
C LEU A 59 4.85 17.32 14.88
N GLU A 60 5.68 16.80 15.77
CA GLU A 60 5.24 16.08 16.99
C GLU A 60 4.37 16.92 17.90
N ARG A 61 4.58 18.24 17.95
CA ARG A 61 3.74 19.17 18.71
C ARG A 61 2.28 19.20 18.25
N HIS A 62 2.00 18.67 17.05
CA HIS A 62 0.67 18.60 16.45
C HIS A 62 0.10 17.17 16.44
N VAL A 63 0.79 16.20 17.03
CA VAL A 63 0.26 14.85 17.20
C VAL A 63 -0.65 14.82 18.41
N PRO A 64 -1.95 14.52 18.27
CA PRO A 64 -2.84 14.43 19.42
C PRO A 64 -2.53 13.18 20.27
N ASP A 65 -2.92 13.19 21.52
CA ASP A 65 -2.82 12.05 22.43
C ASP A 65 -4.23 11.61 22.89
N PRO A 66 -4.70 10.42 22.52
CA PRO A 66 -4.07 9.45 21.63
C PRO A 66 -4.07 9.88 20.14
N PRO A 67 -3.15 9.39 19.34
CA PRO A 67 -3.17 9.67 17.91
C PRO A 67 -4.39 9.00 17.24
N PRO A 68 -4.98 9.63 16.21
CA PRO A 68 -6.15 9.06 15.54
C PRO A 68 -5.79 7.74 14.85
N PRO A 69 -6.73 6.77 14.79
CA PRO A 69 -6.51 5.53 14.08
C PRO A 69 -6.23 5.81 12.59
N LYS A 70 -5.27 5.09 12.01
CA LYS A 70 -4.86 5.27 10.60
C LYS A 70 -5.69 4.45 9.62
N THR A 71 -6.40 3.44 10.09
CA THR A 71 -7.28 2.60 9.27
C THR A 71 -8.70 2.74 9.80
N LEU A 72 -9.62 3.11 8.91
CA LEU A 72 -11.04 3.19 9.22
C LEU A 72 -11.70 1.90 8.74
N LEU A 73 -12.31 1.17 9.67
CA LEU A 73 -13.08 -0.05 9.37
C LEU A 73 -14.49 0.24 8.85
N HIS A 74 -14.83 1.52 8.59
CA HIS A 74 -16.12 1.89 8.05
C HIS A 74 -16.26 1.41 6.61
N LEU A 75 -17.25 0.55 6.39
CA LEU A 75 -17.70 0.20 5.05
C LEU A 75 -18.67 1.30 4.60
N ALA A 76 -18.38 1.99 3.51
CA ALA A 76 -19.38 2.85 2.90
C ALA A 76 -20.56 2.00 2.40
N ASP A 77 -21.78 2.52 2.53
CA ASP A 77 -23.03 1.79 2.30
C ASP A 77 -23.28 1.41 0.84
N ASP A 78 -22.60 2.06 -0.12
CA ASP A 78 -22.94 1.97 -1.55
C ASP A 78 -22.14 0.96 -2.36
N GLY A 79 -21.19 0.24 -1.74
CA GLY A 79 -20.35 -0.77 -2.42
C GLY A 79 -19.38 -0.21 -3.46
N ARG A 80 -19.37 1.12 -3.67
CA ARG A 80 -18.51 1.83 -4.64
C ARG A 80 -17.41 2.63 -3.97
N ALA A 81 -17.23 2.47 -2.68
CA ALA A 81 -16.21 3.21 -1.97
C ALA A 81 -14.83 2.99 -2.57
N ASP A 82 -14.15 4.09 -2.73
CA ASP A 82 -12.78 4.19 -3.12
C ASP A 82 -11.87 3.30 -2.25
N PHE A 83 -11.37 2.20 -2.81
CA PHE A 83 -10.48 1.28 -2.13
C PHE A 83 -9.21 2.00 -1.63
N ALA A 84 -8.62 2.85 -2.47
CA ALA A 84 -7.40 3.58 -2.13
C ALA A 84 -7.65 4.70 -1.10
N GLY A 85 -8.79 5.40 -1.18
CA GLY A 85 -9.17 6.44 -0.22
C GLY A 85 -9.37 5.92 1.20
N ARG A 86 -9.92 4.71 1.36
CA ARG A 86 -10.02 4.03 2.66
C ARG A 86 -8.68 3.66 3.26
N LEU A 87 -7.67 3.47 2.41
CA LEU A 87 -6.33 3.07 2.75
C LEU A 87 -5.34 4.24 2.69
N SER A 88 -5.83 5.47 2.96
CA SER A 88 -5.05 6.72 2.88
C SER A 88 -3.70 6.67 3.61
N TYR A 89 -3.61 5.94 4.71
CA TYR A 89 -2.40 5.76 5.50
C TYR A 89 -1.81 4.34 5.45
N ASP A 90 -2.29 3.50 4.53
CA ASP A 90 -1.78 2.14 4.39
C ASP A 90 -0.28 2.12 4.06
N VAL A 91 0.44 1.15 4.64
CA VAL A 91 1.90 1.04 4.48
C VAL A 91 2.32 0.62 3.07
N VAL A 92 1.41 0.06 2.26
CA VAL A 92 1.71 -0.42 0.91
C VAL A 92 1.27 0.56 -0.17
N ILE A 93 0.06 1.15 -0.04
CA ILE A 93 -0.52 2.00 -1.09
C ILE A 93 -0.98 3.37 -0.59
N GLY A 94 -0.83 3.67 0.70
CA GLY A 94 -1.34 4.90 1.30
C GLY A 94 -0.66 6.17 0.80
N ARG A 95 -1.39 7.04 0.10
CA ARG A 95 -0.87 8.32 -0.39
C ARG A 95 -0.27 9.17 0.73
N HIS A 96 -0.84 9.08 1.94
CA HIS A 96 -0.47 9.85 3.13
C HIS A 96 0.43 9.07 4.11
N ASN A 97 1.05 7.98 3.64
CA ASN A 97 2.09 7.25 4.37
C ASN A 97 3.41 7.33 3.59
N PRO A 98 4.49 7.87 4.16
CA PRO A 98 5.77 7.98 3.44
C PRO A 98 6.42 6.61 3.17
N MET A 99 6.05 5.57 3.91
CA MET A 99 6.53 4.21 3.71
C MET A 99 5.80 3.48 2.56
N ALA A 100 4.70 4.03 2.04
CA ALA A 100 3.96 3.39 0.97
C ALA A 100 4.82 3.17 -0.27
N LEU A 101 4.60 2.03 -0.90
CA LEU A 101 5.28 1.64 -2.12
C LEU A 101 4.87 2.55 -3.29
N PRO A 102 5.73 2.73 -4.30
CA PRO A 102 5.42 3.54 -5.47
C PRO A 102 4.47 2.78 -6.43
N LEU A 103 3.29 2.42 -5.92
CA LEU A 103 2.31 1.61 -6.63
C LEU A 103 0.96 2.35 -6.72
N GLU A 104 0.37 2.31 -7.89
CA GLU A 104 -0.98 2.81 -8.18
C GLU A 104 -1.94 1.63 -8.33
N VAL A 105 -3.10 1.71 -7.68
CA VAL A 105 -4.17 0.72 -7.78
C VAL A 105 -5.08 1.06 -8.95
N ALA A 106 -5.41 0.08 -9.76
CA ALA A 106 -6.43 0.19 -10.80
C ALA A 106 -7.31 -1.06 -10.81
N PHE A 107 -8.52 -0.92 -11.34
CA PHE A 107 -9.48 -2.01 -11.44
C PHE A 107 -9.90 -2.24 -12.88
N GLU A 108 -9.75 -3.48 -13.33
CA GLU A 108 -10.22 -3.98 -14.62
C GLU A 108 -11.02 -5.28 -14.34
N PRO A 109 -12.25 -5.19 -13.81
CA PRO A 109 -12.98 -6.36 -13.35
C PRO A 109 -13.00 -7.52 -14.36
N PRO A 110 -12.73 -8.77 -13.90
CA PRO A 110 -12.64 -9.21 -12.51
C PRO A 110 -11.30 -8.94 -11.82
N LYS A 111 -10.33 -8.31 -12.48
CA LYS A 111 -8.98 -8.10 -11.98
C LYS A 111 -8.81 -6.81 -11.19
N ALA A 112 -7.94 -6.88 -10.18
CA ALA A 112 -7.25 -5.73 -9.61
C ALA A 112 -5.83 -5.67 -10.16
N LEU A 113 -5.31 -4.45 -10.32
CA LEU A 113 -3.98 -4.19 -10.85
C LEU A 113 -3.22 -3.27 -9.90
N LEU A 114 -1.89 -3.50 -9.77
CA LEU A 114 -0.97 -2.51 -9.21
C LEU A 114 0.10 -2.20 -10.26
N ARG A 115 0.40 -0.91 -10.44
CA ARG A 115 1.41 -0.45 -11.40
C ARG A 115 2.38 0.49 -10.72
N GLY A 116 3.67 0.34 -11.00
CA GLY A 116 4.69 1.24 -10.49
C GLY A 116 6.09 0.81 -10.85
N THR A 117 7.07 1.57 -10.33
CA THR A 117 8.49 1.29 -10.55
C THR A 117 9.23 1.42 -9.24
N PHE A 118 9.89 0.36 -8.81
CA PHE A 118 10.68 0.37 -7.59
C PHE A 118 12.06 0.96 -7.83
N THR A 119 12.51 1.78 -6.89
CA THR A 119 13.82 2.45 -6.93
C THR A 119 14.70 1.97 -5.76
N ARG A 120 15.87 2.57 -5.61
CA ARG A 120 16.91 2.18 -4.67
C ARG A 120 16.46 1.90 -3.22
N PRO A 121 15.56 2.63 -2.59
CA PRO A 121 15.10 2.32 -1.24
C PRO A 121 14.49 0.92 -1.06
N TYR A 122 14.06 0.30 -2.15
CA TYR A 122 13.42 -1.01 -2.18
C TYR A 122 14.36 -2.14 -2.62
N GLU A 123 15.68 -1.87 -2.69
CA GLU A 123 16.67 -2.85 -3.10
C GLU A 123 16.82 -3.97 -2.06
N GLY A 124 16.87 -5.21 -2.55
CA GLY A 124 17.27 -6.39 -1.81
C GLY A 124 18.63 -6.90 -2.33
N PRO A 125 18.66 -7.98 -3.11
CA PRO A 125 19.87 -8.33 -3.84
C PRO A 125 20.26 -7.23 -4.84
N PRO A 126 21.55 -7.04 -5.15
CA PRO A 126 22.01 -5.96 -6.02
C PRO A 126 21.20 -5.82 -7.32
N GLY A 127 20.63 -4.63 -7.54
CA GLY A 127 19.81 -4.32 -8.73
C GLY A 127 18.40 -4.95 -8.73
N CYS A 128 17.99 -5.63 -7.68
CA CYS A 128 16.71 -6.32 -7.59
C CYS A 128 15.83 -5.76 -6.46
N VAL A 129 14.52 -5.84 -6.66
CA VAL A 129 13.53 -5.49 -5.63
C VAL A 129 13.56 -6.51 -4.50
N HIS A 130 13.51 -6.05 -3.25
CA HIS A 130 13.49 -6.92 -2.08
C HIS A 130 12.22 -7.80 -2.04
N GLY A 131 12.38 -9.08 -1.73
CA GLY A 131 11.27 -10.03 -1.70
C GLY A 131 10.13 -9.65 -0.75
N ALA A 132 10.45 -9.09 0.42
CA ALA A 132 9.43 -8.62 1.37
C ALA A 132 8.59 -7.46 0.82
N VAL A 133 9.17 -6.57 0.01
CA VAL A 133 8.46 -5.48 -0.68
C VAL A 133 7.46 -6.05 -1.67
N ILE A 134 7.88 -7.05 -2.45
CA ILE A 134 7.01 -7.75 -3.41
C ILE A 134 5.89 -8.49 -2.68
N ALA A 135 6.18 -9.14 -1.54
CA ALA A 135 5.18 -9.86 -0.76
C ALA A 135 4.11 -8.90 -0.20
N GLY A 136 4.50 -7.72 0.32
CA GLY A 136 3.57 -6.70 0.77
C GLY A 136 2.68 -6.18 -0.37
N ALA A 137 3.25 -6.00 -1.58
CA ALA A 137 2.47 -5.62 -2.75
C ALA A 137 1.42 -6.70 -3.12
N PHE A 138 1.76 -7.98 -3.02
CA PHE A 138 0.80 -9.07 -3.27
C PHE A 138 -0.29 -9.17 -2.23
N ASP A 139 -0.02 -8.86 -0.97
CA ASP A 139 -1.06 -8.83 0.07
C ASP A 139 -2.17 -7.82 -0.29
N ILE A 140 -1.77 -6.61 -0.64
CA ILE A 140 -2.71 -5.55 -1.08
C ILE A 140 -3.35 -5.87 -2.44
N LEU A 141 -2.62 -6.44 -3.39
CA LEU A 141 -3.19 -6.87 -4.68
C LEU A 141 -4.35 -7.85 -4.48
N CYS A 142 -4.12 -8.85 -3.65
CA CYS A 142 -5.14 -9.86 -3.34
C CYS A 142 -6.32 -9.24 -2.59
N ALA A 143 -6.07 -8.34 -1.63
CA ALA A 143 -7.14 -7.60 -0.94
C ALA A 143 -7.98 -6.76 -1.92
N ALA A 144 -7.32 -6.08 -2.88
CA ALA A 144 -7.99 -5.32 -3.94
C ALA A 144 -8.81 -6.22 -4.88
N ALA A 145 -8.29 -7.40 -5.25
CA ALA A 145 -9.04 -8.38 -6.05
C ALA A 145 -10.26 -8.91 -5.31
N ASN A 146 -10.11 -9.21 -4.01
CA ASN A 146 -11.22 -9.62 -3.15
C ASN A 146 -12.29 -8.51 -3.02
N PHE A 147 -11.86 -7.25 -2.95
CA PHE A 147 -12.77 -6.11 -2.94
C PHE A 147 -13.60 -6.04 -4.22
N VAL A 148 -12.99 -6.17 -5.40
CA VAL A 148 -13.68 -6.22 -6.70
C VAL A 148 -14.70 -7.36 -6.76
N ALA A 149 -14.36 -8.50 -6.20
CA ALA A 149 -15.24 -9.69 -6.16
C ALA A 149 -16.32 -9.64 -5.06
N GLY A 150 -16.40 -8.56 -4.27
CA GLY A 150 -17.32 -8.47 -3.13
C GLY A 150 -17.05 -9.53 -2.05
N ALA A 151 -15.79 -9.90 -1.87
CA ALA A 151 -15.35 -10.98 -0.98
C ALA A 151 -14.24 -10.52 0.00
N ALA A 152 -14.22 -9.23 0.33
CA ALA A 152 -13.20 -8.64 1.21
C ALA A 152 -13.12 -9.33 2.58
N GLY A 153 -11.91 -9.39 3.13
CA GLY A 153 -11.63 -9.97 4.44
C GLY A 153 -10.13 -10.13 4.68
N PRO A 154 -9.72 -10.47 5.92
CA PRO A 154 -8.33 -10.58 6.28
C PRO A 154 -7.61 -11.75 5.60
N THR A 155 -6.32 -11.55 5.38
CA THR A 155 -5.40 -12.56 4.87
C THR A 155 -5.18 -13.64 5.93
N ALA A 156 -5.43 -14.90 5.59
CA ALA A 156 -5.13 -16.05 6.44
C ALA A 156 -3.79 -16.71 6.04
N ARG A 157 -3.48 -16.69 4.76
CA ARG A 157 -2.24 -17.25 4.21
C ARG A 157 -1.87 -16.52 2.94
N LEU A 158 -0.58 -16.25 2.75
CA LEU A 158 -0.01 -15.75 1.52
C LEU A 158 1.20 -16.61 1.15
N GLU A 159 1.19 -17.17 -0.05
CA GLU A 159 2.28 -17.96 -0.60
C GLU A 159 2.84 -17.23 -1.82
N ILE A 160 4.16 -17.03 -1.83
CA ILE A 160 4.87 -16.30 -2.89
C ILE A 160 5.89 -17.21 -3.53
N VAL A 161 5.88 -17.30 -4.85
CA VAL A 161 6.83 -18.05 -5.65
C VAL A 161 7.64 -17.11 -6.52
N TYR A 162 8.90 -16.92 -6.18
CA TYR A 162 9.84 -16.08 -6.94
C TYR A 162 10.43 -16.90 -8.09
N ARG A 163 9.99 -16.62 -9.32
CA ARG A 163 10.43 -17.33 -10.53
C ARG A 163 11.69 -16.74 -11.16
N ARG A 164 11.82 -15.42 -11.08
CA ARG A 164 12.92 -14.63 -11.65
C ARG A 164 13.19 -13.39 -10.80
N PRO A 165 14.40 -12.80 -10.88
CA PRO A 165 14.65 -11.48 -10.31
C PRO A 165 13.66 -10.44 -10.84
N THR A 166 13.15 -9.60 -9.97
CA THR A 166 12.40 -8.40 -10.30
C THR A 166 13.35 -7.22 -10.22
N LEU A 167 13.61 -6.54 -11.33
CA LEU A 167 14.66 -5.54 -11.45
C LEU A 167 14.20 -4.17 -10.94
N LEU A 168 15.10 -3.42 -10.29
CA LEU A 168 14.88 -2.00 -9.99
C LEU A 168 14.86 -1.17 -11.28
N GLY A 169 14.12 -0.05 -11.25
CA GLY A 169 14.02 0.89 -12.37
C GLY A 169 13.15 0.42 -13.53
N GLU A 170 12.65 -0.80 -13.50
CA GLU A 170 11.78 -1.34 -14.54
C GLU A 170 10.31 -1.29 -14.10
N PRO A 171 9.39 -0.94 -15.01
CA PRO A 171 7.96 -0.96 -14.73
C PRO A 171 7.48 -2.35 -14.28
N CYS A 172 6.72 -2.38 -13.22
CA CYS A 172 6.04 -3.55 -12.66
C CYS A 172 4.55 -3.48 -12.95
N LEU A 173 3.97 -4.58 -13.38
CA LEU A 173 2.53 -4.80 -13.44
C LEU A 173 2.18 -6.01 -12.58
N PHE A 174 1.44 -5.78 -11.51
CA PHE A 174 0.81 -6.83 -10.74
C PHE A 174 -0.63 -7.00 -11.22
N GLU A 175 -1.06 -8.23 -11.42
CA GLU A 175 -2.44 -8.61 -11.76
C GLU A 175 -2.93 -9.62 -10.75
N GLY A 176 -4.12 -9.45 -10.19
CA GLY A 176 -4.73 -10.37 -9.24
C GLY A 176 -6.22 -10.54 -9.48
N GLU A 177 -6.72 -11.73 -9.23
CA GLU A 177 -8.14 -12.06 -9.33
C GLU A 177 -8.52 -13.18 -8.36
N VAL A 178 -9.78 -13.21 -7.99
CA VAL A 178 -10.32 -14.30 -7.18
C VAL A 178 -10.44 -15.56 -8.06
N GLU A 179 -9.73 -16.63 -7.65
CA GLU A 179 -9.77 -17.93 -8.32
C GLU A 179 -10.97 -18.76 -7.88
N ALA A 180 -11.26 -18.78 -6.57
CA ALA A 180 -12.36 -19.56 -6.00
C ALA A 180 -12.92 -18.91 -4.73
N ARG A 181 -14.21 -19.17 -4.48
CA ARG A 181 -14.89 -18.84 -3.22
C ARG A 181 -15.75 -20.00 -2.75
N GLU A 182 -15.51 -20.44 -1.53
CA GLU A 182 -16.27 -21.52 -0.87
C GLU A 182 -16.75 -21.03 0.52
N GLY A 183 -18.00 -20.59 0.59
CA GLY A 183 -18.55 -19.97 1.78
C GLY A 183 -17.78 -18.71 2.16
N ARG A 184 -17.09 -18.76 3.32
CA ARG A 184 -16.24 -17.65 3.80
C ARG A 184 -14.78 -17.74 3.31
N ARG A 185 -14.37 -18.85 2.73
CA ARG A 185 -13.00 -19.00 2.21
C ARG A 185 -12.93 -18.41 0.82
N VAL A 186 -11.93 -17.55 0.60
CA VAL A 186 -11.66 -16.92 -0.68
C VAL A 186 -10.23 -17.21 -1.07
N ARG A 187 -10.03 -17.78 -2.25
CA ARG A 187 -8.73 -18.04 -2.83
C ARG A 187 -8.47 -17.06 -3.95
N THR A 188 -7.37 -16.35 -3.86
CA THR A 188 -6.98 -15.30 -4.81
C THR A 188 -5.61 -15.62 -5.36
N VAL A 189 -5.44 -15.43 -6.66
CA VAL A 189 -4.16 -15.62 -7.34
C VAL A 189 -3.65 -14.30 -7.89
N GLY A 190 -2.34 -14.17 -7.96
CA GLY A 190 -1.70 -12.98 -8.49
C GLY A 190 -0.39 -13.28 -9.21
N ARG A 191 0.01 -12.39 -10.11
CA ARG A 191 1.28 -12.46 -10.80
C ARG A 191 1.88 -11.07 -10.97
N LEU A 192 3.21 -10.99 -10.88
CA LEU A 192 4.00 -9.81 -11.20
C LEU A 192 4.69 -10.01 -12.54
N LEU A 193 4.51 -9.03 -13.42
CA LEU A 193 5.12 -9.02 -14.74
C LEU A 193 6.11 -7.85 -14.86
N GLN A 194 7.25 -8.13 -15.45
CA GLN A 194 8.19 -7.12 -15.98
C GLN A 194 8.56 -7.50 -17.42
N ARG A 195 8.55 -6.53 -18.34
CA ARG A 195 8.88 -6.75 -19.76
C ARG A 195 8.07 -7.90 -20.37
N GLY A 196 6.79 -8.03 -19.99
CA GLY A 196 5.88 -9.08 -20.44
C GLY A 196 6.19 -10.50 -19.91
N ARG A 197 7.10 -10.65 -18.95
CA ARG A 197 7.44 -11.94 -18.34
C ARG A 197 7.03 -11.98 -16.89
N VAL A 198 6.45 -13.10 -16.46
CA VAL A 198 6.13 -13.34 -15.05
C VAL A 198 7.44 -13.52 -14.26
N THR A 199 7.64 -12.68 -13.26
CA THR A 199 8.79 -12.77 -12.34
C THR A 199 8.41 -13.41 -11.02
N VAL A 200 7.18 -13.16 -10.52
CA VAL A 200 6.67 -13.69 -9.24
C VAL A 200 5.21 -14.08 -9.40
N GLU A 201 4.82 -15.16 -8.73
CA GLU A 201 3.43 -15.60 -8.59
C GLU A 201 3.05 -15.65 -7.12
N ALA A 202 1.78 -15.40 -6.82
CA ALA A 202 1.24 -15.48 -5.47
C ALA A 202 -0.08 -16.21 -5.43
N THR A 203 -0.34 -16.87 -4.30
CA THR A 203 -1.64 -17.41 -3.95
C THR A 203 -1.97 -16.99 -2.52
N GLY A 204 -3.14 -16.37 -2.33
CA GLY A 204 -3.64 -15.94 -1.02
C GLY A 204 -4.92 -16.68 -0.64
N ASP A 205 -4.99 -17.13 0.60
CA ASP A 205 -6.23 -17.61 1.21
C ASP A 205 -6.73 -16.53 2.18
N PHE A 206 -7.99 -16.13 2.03
CA PHE A 206 -8.65 -15.06 2.80
C PHE A 206 -9.93 -15.57 3.46
N VAL A 207 -10.35 -14.85 4.50
CA VAL A 207 -11.62 -15.14 5.18
C VAL A 207 -12.58 -13.98 4.96
N HIS A 208 -13.56 -14.17 4.09
CA HIS A 208 -14.62 -13.18 3.88
C HIS A 208 -15.35 -12.85 5.17
N LEU A 209 -15.43 -11.56 5.48
CA LEU A 209 -16.19 -11.02 6.60
C LEU A 209 -17.45 -10.32 6.08
N ASP A 210 -18.61 -10.69 6.65
CA ASP A 210 -19.84 -9.96 6.41
C ASP A 210 -19.86 -8.62 7.16
N ARG A 211 -20.76 -7.72 6.76
CA ARG A 211 -20.90 -6.39 7.35
C ARG A 211 -21.13 -6.41 8.85
N GLU A 212 -21.93 -7.35 9.34
CA GLU A 212 -22.25 -7.48 10.77
C GLU A 212 -21.01 -7.85 11.60
N THR A 213 -20.21 -8.76 11.09
CA THR A 213 -18.94 -9.16 11.73
C THR A 213 -17.95 -7.98 11.78
N ILE A 214 -17.84 -7.22 10.68
CA ILE A 214 -16.95 -6.04 10.62
C ILE A 214 -17.44 -4.96 11.60
N ALA A 215 -18.74 -4.68 11.65
CA ALA A 215 -19.30 -3.69 12.57
C ALA A 215 -19.06 -4.07 14.04
N ARG A 216 -19.20 -5.36 14.39
CA ARG A 216 -18.88 -5.85 15.74
C ARG A 216 -17.40 -5.71 16.08
N MET A 217 -16.51 -5.97 15.13
CA MET A 217 -15.07 -5.79 15.33
C MET A 217 -14.71 -4.32 15.51
N ALA A 218 -15.28 -3.41 14.73
CA ALA A 218 -15.08 -1.98 14.86
C ALA A 218 -15.48 -1.46 16.26
N ALA A 219 -16.69 -1.85 16.74
CA ALA A 219 -17.18 -1.47 18.05
C ALA A 219 -16.37 -2.03 19.25
N GLN A 220 -15.49 -3.00 19.03
CA GLN A 220 -14.59 -3.54 20.08
C GLN A 220 -13.24 -2.83 20.11
N MET A 221 -12.95 -1.98 19.13
CA MET A 221 -11.68 -1.25 18.99
C MET A 221 -11.79 0.22 19.41
N GLU A 222 -13.03 0.71 19.64
CA GLU A 222 -13.35 2.01 20.26
C GLU A 222 -13.32 1.93 21.79
#